data_ec7d0fd683701ccf6e4b9f54f28dc026
#
_entry.id   ec7d0fd683701ccf6e4b9f54f28dc026
#
_cell.length_a   1.000
_cell.length_b   1.000
_cell.length_c   1.000
_cell.angle_alpha   90.00
_cell.angle_beta   90.00
_cell.angle_gamma   90.00
#
_symmetry.space_group_name_H-M   'P 1'
#
loop_
_entity.id
_entity.type
_entity.pdbx_description
1 polymer ?
#
loop_
_entity_poly.entity_id
_entity_poly.type
_entity_poly.pdbx_seq_one_letter_code
_entity_poly.pdbx_strand_id
1 'polypeptide(L)'
;MRDWERYVLDNLSLPKLRPERERRIARELAAQLEDFYHEAISEGMSEDDAVRHAELQIESWEDMADAVSRSDRPNYQPRALRWADAARDPGRSRFLRAFSSWMRFDPIVLRRLLRTPRFLTVALLILGLGIGATTAMFSVLHSVLLSPLPYDNPEQLVFVWESRDEGSRRSSVSLGNFEAWRASTSGDPALAAARWRAFNITGGNRPYRVDGLEVSSGVVAILGEHMAHGREFLPSDERPGAEAVCLVSHSFWQQRLGAREELAEIDLILNGRGHRVVGVLPEGLEVPGTGPSPILTPLTLDPD
;
A
#
# COMPACT_ATOMS: atom_id res chain seq x y z
N MET A 1 -10.19 -40.45 -31.30
CA MET A 1 -10.20 -38.99 -31.06
C MET A 1 -10.56 -38.32 -32.38
N ARG A 2 -11.67 -37.64 -32.43
CA ARG A 2 -12.19 -37.01 -33.66
C ARG A 2 -11.43 -35.73 -33.95
N ASP A 3 -11.13 -35.45 -35.23
CA ASP A 3 -10.54 -34.22 -35.66
C ASP A 3 -11.64 -33.13 -35.77
N TRP A 4 -11.80 -32.37 -34.66
CA TRP A 4 -12.82 -31.33 -34.56
C TRP A 4 -12.54 -30.14 -35.51
N GLU A 5 -11.29 -29.85 -35.84
CA GLU A 5 -10.96 -28.75 -36.76
C GLU A 5 -11.47 -29.11 -38.17
N ARG A 6 -11.27 -30.35 -38.59
CA ARG A 6 -11.73 -30.84 -39.88
C ARG A 6 -13.27 -30.92 -39.92
N TYR A 7 -13.89 -31.38 -38.84
CA TYR A 7 -15.34 -31.41 -38.72
C TYR A 7 -15.99 -30.02 -38.87
N VAL A 8 -15.42 -29.00 -38.24
CA VAL A 8 -15.92 -27.63 -38.35
C VAL A 8 -15.72 -27.08 -39.75
N LEU A 9 -14.55 -27.33 -40.38
CA LEU A 9 -14.29 -26.87 -41.76
C LEU A 9 -15.20 -27.52 -42.80
N ASP A 10 -15.61 -28.78 -42.59
CA ASP A 10 -16.50 -29.51 -43.49
C ASP A 10 -17.95 -29.00 -43.39
N ASN A 11 -18.39 -28.49 -42.25
CA ASN A 11 -19.75 -28.06 -42.00
C ASN A 11 -19.95 -26.53 -42.03
N LEU A 12 -18.89 -25.73 -41.76
CA LEU A 12 -18.96 -24.28 -41.73
C LEU A 12 -18.35 -23.68 -43.00
N SER A 13 -19.18 -23.21 -43.91
CA SER A 13 -18.74 -22.52 -45.14
C SER A 13 -18.82 -21.01 -44.96
N LEU A 14 -17.65 -20.33 -45.02
CA LEU A 14 -17.54 -18.88 -44.88
C LEU A 14 -16.95 -18.22 -46.14
N PRO A 15 -17.64 -18.22 -47.27
CA PRO A 15 -17.10 -17.83 -48.57
C PRO A 15 -16.68 -16.35 -48.68
N LYS A 16 -17.03 -15.52 -47.71
CA LYS A 16 -16.73 -14.07 -47.69
C LYS A 16 -15.50 -13.71 -46.86
N LEU A 17 -14.85 -14.68 -46.20
CA LEU A 17 -13.72 -14.44 -45.31
C LEU A 17 -12.38 -14.81 -45.96
N ARG A 18 -11.29 -14.20 -45.48
CA ARG A 18 -9.94 -14.60 -45.90
C ARG A 18 -9.60 -15.99 -45.35
N PRO A 19 -8.90 -16.85 -46.07
CA PRO A 19 -8.60 -18.25 -45.64
C PRO A 19 -7.89 -18.37 -44.28
N GLU A 20 -7.05 -17.41 -43.91
CA GLU A 20 -6.39 -17.39 -42.62
C GLU A 20 -7.35 -17.12 -41.45
N ARG A 21 -8.40 -16.36 -41.70
CA ARG A 21 -9.41 -16.01 -40.70
C ARG A 21 -10.42 -17.13 -40.54
N GLU A 22 -10.81 -17.76 -41.62
CA GLU A 22 -11.64 -18.94 -41.61
C GLU A 22 -11.01 -20.07 -40.76
N ARG A 23 -9.74 -20.39 -41.00
CA ARG A 23 -8.99 -21.37 -40.19
C ARG A 23 -8.88 -20.98 -38.71
N ARG A 24 -8.80 -19.69 -38.41
CA ARG A 24 -8.76 -19.25 -37.01
C ARG A 24 -10.10 -19.44 -36.31
N ILE A 25 -11.20 -19.15 -36.98
CA ILE A 25 -12.55 -19.35 -36.47
C ILE A 25 -12.84 -20.86 -36.33
N ALA A 26 -12.42 -21.67 -37.32
CA ALA A 26 -12.56 -23.10 -37.26
C ALA A 26 -11.84 -23.73 -36.05
N ARG A 27 -10.61 -23.27 -35.76
CA ARG A 27 -9.85 -23.71 -34.58
C ARG A 27 -10.48 -23.29 -33.26
N GLU A 28 -11.05 -22.08 -33.23
CA GLU A 28 -11.73 -21.57 -32.02
C GLU A 28 -13.02 -22.36 -31.71
N LEU A 29 -13.77 -22.70 -32.72
CA LEU A 29 -14.96 -23.55 -32.59
C LEU A 29 -14.60 -25.02 -32.31
N ALA A 30 -13.57 -25.56 -32.95
CA ALA A 30 -13.07 -26.90 -32.68
C ALA A 30 -12.64 -27.07 -31.20
N ALA A 31 -11.94 -26.06 -30.64
CA ALA A 31 -11.58 -26.09 -29.22
C ALA A 31 -12.79 -26.06 -28.28
N GLN A 32 -13.87 -25.36 -28.64
CA GLN A 32 -15.12 -25.38 -27.87
C GLN A 32 -15.83 -26.74 -27.92
N LEU A 33 -15.87 -27.37 -29.09
CA LEU A 33 -16.44 -28.71 -29.25
C LEU A 33 -15.62 -29.76 -28.49
N GLU A 34 -14.32 -29.63 -28.47
CA GLU A 34 -13.42 -30.48 -27.70
C GLU A 34 -13.65 -30.33 -26.20
N ASP A 35 -13.85 -29.11 -25.71
CA ASP A 35 -14.21 -28.85 -24.30
C ASP A 35 -15.56 -29.52 -23.93
N PHE A 36 -16.61 -29.40 -24.75
CA PHE A 36 -17.89 -30.07 -24.52
C PHE A 36 -17.77 -31.59 -24.55
N TYR A 37 -16.97 -32.15 -25.46
CA TYR A 37 -16.67 -33.56 -25.48
C TYR A 37 -16.01 -34.04 -24.20
N HIS A 38 -15.00 -33.34 -23.72
CA HIS A 38 -14.29 -33.69 -22.49
C HIS A 38 -15.18 -33.55 -21.25
N GLU A 39 -16.05 -32.54 -21.21
CA GLU A 39 -17.05 -32.38 -20.15
C GLU A 39 -18.00 -33.57 -20.12
N ALA A 40 -18.58 -33.98 -21.26
CA ALA A 40 -19.45 -35.11 -21.37
C ALA A 40 -18.78 -36.44 -20.98
N ILE A 41 -17.53 -36.65 -21.34
CA ILE A 41 -16.73 -37.81 -20.89
C ILE A 41 -16.54 -37.77 -19.36
N SER A 42 -16.27 -36.61 -18.80
CA SER A 42 -16.07 -36.44 -17.33
C SER A 42 -17.35 -36.73 -16.55
N GLU A 43 -18.52 -36.53 -17.16
CA GLU A 43 -19.85 -36.86 -16.63
C GLU A 43 -20.21 -38.34 -16.79
N GLY A 44 -19.35 -39.13 -17.41
CA GLY A 44 -19.49 -40.59 -17.53
C GLY A 44 -20.24 -41.04 -18.78
N MET A 45 -20.38 -40.19 -19.81
CA MET A 45 -20.99 -40.59 -21.08
C MET A 45 -20.04 -41.48 -21.88
N SER A 46 -20.62 -42.34 -22.76
CA SER A 46 -19.80 -43.11 -23.69
C SER A 46 -19.16 -42.18 -24.74
N GLU A 47 -18.04 -42.61 -25.36
CA GLU A 47 -17.35 -41.81 -26.40
C GLU A 47 -18.29 -41.39 -27.54
N ASP A 48 -19.19 -42.31 -27.99
CA ASP A 48 -20.13 -42.03 -29.06
C ASP A 48 -21.25 -41.06 -28.64
N ASP A 49 -21.69 -41.14 -27.39
CA ASP A 49 -22.68 -40.20 -26.85
C ASP A 49 -22.10 -38.83 -26.59
N ALA A 50 -20.86 -38.76 -26.09
CA ALA A 50 -20.13 -37.50 -25.88
C ALA A 50 -19.88 -36.75 -27.20
N VAL A 51 -19.57 -37.49 -28.29
CA VAL A 51 -19.44 -36.87 -29.63
C VAL A 51 -20.79 -36.31 -30.08
N ARG A 52 -21.89 -37.07 -29.94
CA ARG A 52 -23.22 -36.58 -30.28
C ARG A 52 -23.65 -35.39 -29.42
N HIS A 53 -23.32 -35.41 -28.15
CA HIS A 53 -23.61 -34.31 -27.24
C HIS A 53 -22.89 -33.01 -27.69
N ALA A 54 -21.62 -33.10 -28.03
CA ALA A 54 -20.85 -31.94 -28.53
C ALA A 54 -21.40 -31.42 -29.87
N GLU A 55 -21.82 -32.31 -30.78
CA GLU A 55 -22.42 -31.91 -32.05
C GLU A 55 -23.77 -31.20 -31.90
N LEU A 56 -24.63 -31.62 -30.95
CA LEU A 56 -25.92 -31.02 -30.66
C LEU A 56 -25.82 -29.62 -30.04
N GLN A 57 -24.67 -29.19 -29.57
CA GLN A 57 -24.48 -27.83 -29.08
C GLN A 57 -24.50 -26.77 -30.20
N ILE A 58 -24.40 -27.19 -31.45
CA ILE A 58 -24.56 -26.32 -32.61
C ILE A 58 -25.95 -26.50 -33.22
N GLU A 59 -26.83 -25.56 -32.91
CA GLU A 59 -28.23 -25.63 -33.39
C GLU A 59 -28.32 -25.45 -34.91
N SER A 60 -27.50 -24.59 -35.54
CA SER A 60 -27.52 -24.33 -36.98
C SER A 60 -26.19 -23.77 -37.46
N TRP A 61 -25.54 -24.43 -38.40
CA TRP A 61 -24.33 -23.99 -39.07
C TRP A 61 -24.55 -22.74 -39.94
N GLU A 62 -25.75 -22.61 -40.53
CA GLU A 62 -26.13 -21.48 -41.38
C GLU A 62 -26.30 -20.20 -40.55
N ASP A 63 -26.97 -20.26 -39.42
CA ASP A 63 -27.17 -19.12 -38.52
C ASP A 63 -25.83 -18.65 -37.93
N MET A 64 -24.94 -19.59 -37.65
CA MET A 64 -23.60 -19.29 -37.18
C MET A 64 -22.74 -18.61 -38.25
N ALA A 65 -22.79 -19.11 -39.50
CA ALA A 65 -22.09 -18.51 -40.63
C ALA A 65 -22.59 -17.09 -40.90
N ASP A 66 -23.89 -16.86 -40.80
CA ASP A 66 -24.51 -15.54 -40.94
C ASP A 66 -24.17 -14.59 -39.78
N ALA A 67 -24.08 -15.08 -38.55
CA ALA A 67 -23.65 -14.29 -37.39
C ALA A 67 -22.21 -13.85 -37.52
N VAL A 68 -21.31 -14.73 -37.93
CA VAL A 68 -19.89 -14.46 -38.20
C VAL A 68 -19.75 -13.43 -39.34
N SER A 69 -20.50 -13.60 -40.42
CA SER A 69 -20.48 -12.69 -41.57
C SER A 69 -20.99 -11.29 -41.24
N ARG A 70 -21.98 -11.17 -40.36
CA ARG A 70 -22.50 -9.86 -39.86
C ARG A 70 -21.53 -9.14 -38.91
N SER A 71 -20.71 -9.90 -38.18
CA SER A 71 -19.73 -9.32 -37.24
C SER A 71 -18.46 -8.78 -37.96
N ASP A 72 -18.29 -9.07 -39.24
CA ASP A 72 -17.12 -8.72 -40.03
C ASP A 72 -17.18 -7.34 -40.68
N ARG A 73 -17.71 -6.33 -40.00
CA ARG A 73 -17.52 -4.94 -40.44
C ARG A 73 -16.06 -4.52 -40.13
N PRO A 74 -15.31 -3.96 -41.10
CA PRO A 74 -13.92 -3.59 -40.87
C PRO A 74 -13.85 -2.44 -39.89
N ASN A 75 -13.55 -2.77 -38.63
CA ASN A 75 -13.22 -1.78 -37.61
C ASN A 75 -11.76 -1.39 -37.83
N TYR A 76 -11.53 -0.23 -38.44
CA TYR A 76 -10.21 0.33 -38.70
C TYR A 76 -9.53 0.65 -37.35
N GLN A 77 -8.63 -0.21 -36.90
CA GLN A 77 -7.76 0.07 -35.76
C GLN A 77 -6.40 0.56 -36.25
N PRO A 78 -5.93 1.75 -35.81
CA PRO A 78 -4.62 2.26 -36.17
C PRO A 78 -3.50 1.29 -35.73
N ARG A 79 -2.48 1.16 -36.55
CA ARG A 79 -1.30 0.27 -36.35
C ARG A 79 -0.54 0.51 -35.03
N ALA A 80 -0.74 1.68 -34.39
CA ALA A 80 -0.08 2.08 -33.15
C ALA A 80 -0.54 1.33 -31.88
N LEU A 81 -1.66 0.57 -31.91
CA LEU A 81 -2.16 -0.17 -30.75
C LEU A 81 -1.82 -1.67 -30.74
N ARG A 82 -1.18 -2.19 -31.80
CA ARG A 82 -0.87 -3.63 -31.91
C ARG A 82 0.22 -4.12 -30.96
N TRP A 83 1.09 -3.25 -30.46
CA TRP A 83 2.12 -3.60 -29.48
C TRP A 83 1.60 -3.59 -28.03
N ALA A 84 0.56 -2.80 -27.74
CA ALA A 84 -0.05 -2.74 -26.44
C ALA A 84 -0.88 -4.01 -26.08
N ASP A 85 -1.38 -4.72 -27.11
CA ASP A 85 -2.15 -5.96 -26.92
C ASP A 85 -1.26 -7.20 -26.74
N ALA A 86 -0.02 -7.16 -27.21
CA ALA A 86 0.94 -8.27 -27.08
C ALA A 86 1.55 -8.38 -25.67
N ALA A 87 1.44 -7.33 -24.85
CA ALA A 87 1.96 -7.30 -23.47
C ALA A 87 0.90 -7.66 -22.41
N ARG A 88 -0.32 -8.03 -22.81
CA ARG A 88 -1.37 -8.41 -21.87
C ARG A 88 -1.39 -9.91 -21.64
N ASP A 89 -1.07 -10.28 -20.43
CA ASP A 89 -1.13 -11.59 -19.81
C ASP A 89 -2.43 -12.35 -20.18
N PRO A 90 -2.38 -13.55 -20.81
CA PRO A 90 -3.56 -14.31 -21.25
C PRO A 90 -4.49 -14.71 -20.09
N GLY A 91 -3.99 -14.75 -18.85
CA GLY A 91 -4.80 -15.06 -17.66
C GLY A 91 -5.81 -13.96 -17.28
N ARG A 92 -5.44 -12.70 -17.52
CA ARG A 92 -6.27 -11.55 -17.11
C ARG A 92 -7.44 -11.27 -18.05
N SER A 93 -7.31 -11.70 -19.31
CA SER A 93 -8.37 -11.51 -20.31
C SER A 93 -9.53 -12.51 -20.15
N ARG A 94 -9.33 -13.66 -19.50
CA ARG A 94 -10.39 -14.63 -19.18
C ARG A 94 -11.29 -14.13 -18.05
N PHE A 95 -10.68 -13.51 -17.02
CA PHE A 95 -11.44 -12.96 -15.89
C PHE A 95 -12.30 -11.75 -16.30
N LEU A 96 -11.78 -10.88 -17.15
CA LEU A 96 -12.51 -9.70 -17.62
C LEU A 96 -13.63 -10.05 -18.62
N ARG A 97 -13.48 -11.12 -19.41
CA ARG A 97 -14.54 -11.61 -20.30
C ARG A 97 -15.66 -12.35 -19.57
N ALA A 98 -15.33 -13.12 -18.55
CA ALA A 98 -16.32 -13.70 -17.65
C ALA A 98 -17.10 -12.62 -16.89
N PHE A 99 -16.40 -11.55 -16.47
CA PHE A 99 -17.04 -10.42 -15.78
C PHE A 99 -17.93 -9.58 -16.71
N SER A 100 -17.57 -9.41 -17.98
CA SER A 100 -18.38 -8.65 -18.95
C SER A 100 -19.63 -9.41 -19.44
N SER A 101 -19.62 -10.74 -19.43
CA SER A 101 -20.81 -11.54 -19.71
C SER A 101 -21.79 -11.55 -18.54
N TRP A 102 -21.26 -11.41 -17.32
CA TRP A 102 -22.07 -11.29 -16.09
C TRP A 102 -22.76 -9.92 -15.98
N MET A 103 -22.26 -8.90 -16.66
CA MET A 103 -22.83 -7.54 -16.67
C MET A 103 -23.79 -7.26 -17.83
N ARG A 104 -24.30 -8.29 -18.53
CA ARG A 104 -25.49 -8.11 -19.37
C ARG A 104 -26.71 -8.05 -18.44
N PHE A 105 -26.87 -6.90 -17.81
CA PHE A 105 -28.09 -6.59 -17.08
C PHE A 105 -29.24 -6.62 -18.10
N ASP A 106 -30.08 -7.68 -18.03
CA ASP A 106 -31.33 -7.73 -18.75
C ASP A 106 -32.16 -6.51 -18.28
N PRO A 107 -32.51 -5.57 -19.15
CA PRO A 107 -33.23 -4.36 -18.74
C PRO A 107 -34.56 -4.70 -18.06
N ILE A 108 -35.07 -5.92 -18.26
CA ILE A 108 -36.25 -6.43 -17.61
C ILE A 108 -36.01 -6.69 -16.11
N VAL A 109 -34.86 -7.23 -15.73
CA VAL A 109 -34.50 -7.49 -14.33
C VAL A 109 -34.32 -6.19 -13.58
N LEU A 110 -33.62 -5.21 -14.18
CA LEU A 110 -33.42 -3.89 -13.59
C LEU A 110 -34.78 -3.16 -13.39
N ARG A 111 -35.67 -3.24 -14.38
CA ARG A 111 -37.01 -2.65 -14.30
C ARG A 111 -37.88 -3.31 -13.22
N ARG A 112 -37.73 -4.62 -13.00
CA ARG A 112 -38.41 -5.35 -11.93
C ARG A 112 -37.85 -4.98 -10.54
N LEU A 113 -36.54 -4.84 -10.43
CA LEU A 113 -35.88 -4.44 -9.18
C LEU A 113 -36.30 -3.01 -8.75
N LEU A 114 -36.38 -2.08 -9.69
CA LEU A 114 -36.83 -0.70 -9.47
C LEU A 114 -38.34 -0.61 -9.09
N ARG A 115 -39.13 -1.65 -9.39
CA ARG A 115 -40.53 -1.70 -8.98
C ARG A 115 -40.76 -2.16 -7.53
N THR A 116 -39.72 -2.66 -6.85
CA THR A 116 -39.75 -3.05 -5.43
C THR A 116 -38.80 -2.21 -4.61
N PRO A 117 -39.11 -0.91 -4.38
CA PRO A 117 -38.20 0.02 -3.75
C PRO A 117 -37.77 -0.41 -2.33
N ARG A 118 -38.68 -1.02 -1.57
CA ARG A 118 -38.38 -1.50 -0.21
C ARG A 118 -37.30 -2.58 -0.18
N PHE A 119 -37.37 -3.55 -1.10
CA PHE A 119 -36.34 -4.60 -1.23
C PHE A 119 -35.01 -3.99 -1.67
N LEU A 120 -35.04 -3.11 -2.67
CA LEU A 120 -33.83 -2.46 -3.18
C LEU A 120 -33.13 -1.64 -2.10
N THR A 121 -33.89 -0.88 -1.29
CA THR A 121 -33.32 -0.09 -0.20
C THR A 121 -32.64 -0.98 0.85
N VAL A 122 -33.27 -2.07 1.28
CA VAL A 122 -32.70 -2.99 2.26
C VAL A 122 -31.46 -3.68 1.68
N ALA A 123 -31.52 -4.13 0.43
CA ALA A 123 -30.39 -4.78 -0.24
C ALA A 123 -29.19 -3.82 -0.37
N LEU A 124 -29.43 -2.56 -0.76
CA LEU A 124 -28.38 -1.53 -0.86
C LEU A 124 -27.80 -1.17 0.51
N LEU A 125 -28.63 -1.13 1.55
CA LEU A 125 -28.15 -0.88 2.92
C LEU A 125 -27.24 -2.01 3.40
N ILE A 126 -27.64 -3.26 3.21
CA ILE A 126 -26.82 -4.43 3.61
C ILE A 126 -25.51 -4.44 2.82
N LEU A 127 -25.58 -4.25 1.50
CA LEU A 127 -24.40 -4.22 0.65
C LEU A 127 -23.47 -3.05 1.00
N GLY A 128 -24.05 -1.86 1.17
CA GLY A 128 -23.30 -0.66 1.54
C GLY A 128 -22.63 -0.79 2.91
N LEU A 129 -23.33 -1.38 3.90
CA LEU A 129 -22.78 -1.64 5.21
C LEU A 129 -21.63 -2.67 5.14
N GLY A 130 -21.81 -3.75 4.38
CA GLY A 130 -20.80 -4.78 4.20
C GLY A 130 -19.54 -4.27 3.51
N ILE A 131 -19.69 -3.54 2.41
CA ILE A 131 -18.56 -2.93 1.69
C ILE A 131 -17.93 -1.83 2.55
N GLY A 132 -18.74 -0.98 3.17
CA GLY A 132 -18.26 0.11 4.03
C GLY A 132 -17.45 -0.40 5.21
N ALA A 133 -17.93 -1.43 5.90
CA ALA A 133 -17.23 -2.02 7.04
C ALA A 133 -15.89 -2.66 6.62
N THR A 134 -15.88 -3.44 5.55
CA THR A 134 -14.64 -4.05 5.03
C THR A 134 -13.65 -3.01 4.53
N THR A 135 -14.11 -1.98 3.85
CA THR A 135 -13.24 -0.89 3.37
C THR A 135 -12.64 -0.09 4.54
N ALA A 136 -13.45 0.22 5.56
CA ALA A 136 -12.98 0.92 6.75
C ALA A 136 -11.93 0.09 7.50
N MET A 137 -12.20 -1.21 7.71
CA MET A 137 -11.23 -2.10 8.35
C MET A 137 -9.93 -2.22 7.55
N PHE A 138 -10.03 -2.37 6.23
CA PHE A 138 -8.84 -2.43 5.37
C PHE A 138 -8.07 -1.10 5.37
N SER A 139 -8.76 0.04 5.39
CA SER A 139 -8.13 1.36 5.46
C SER A 139 -7.31 1.52 6.74
N VAL A 140 -7.86 1.11 7.90
CA VAL A 140 -7.13 1.12 9.17
C VAL A 140 -5.93 0.17 9.14
N LEU A 141 -6.12 -1.07 8.67
CA LEU A 141 -5.04 -2.03 8.53
C LEU A 141 -3.93 -1.52 7.60
N HIS A 142 -4.31 -0.90 6.49
CA HIS A 142 -3.37 -0.34 5.52
C HIS A 142 -2.54 0.80 6.14
N SER A 143 -3.20 1.74 6.81
CA SER A 143 -2.51 2.88 7.42
C SER A 143 -1.58 2.50 8.58
N VAL A 144 -1.91 1.43 9.34
CA VAL A 144 -1.14 1.04 10.52
C VAL A 144 -0.06 -0.01 10.21
N LEU A 145 -0.35 -0.96 9.31
CA LEU A 145 0.53 -2.11 9.07
C LEU A 145 1.24 -2.08 7.72
N LEU A 146 0.65 -1.46 6.71
CA LEU A 146 1.16 -1.52 5.34
C LEU A 146 1.73 -0.18 4.85
N SER A 147 1.43 0.94 5.51
CA SER A 147 2.06 2.21 5.17
C SER A 147 3.54 2.15 5.54
N PRO A 148 4.45 2.44 4.61
CA PRO A 148 5.86 2.54 4.95
C PRO A 148 6.05 3.62 6.01
N LEU A 149 6.96 3.37 6.94
CA LEU A 149 7.35 4.39 7.91
C LEU A 149 7.91 5.62 7.16
N PRO A 150 7.66 6.83 7.66
CA PRO A 150 8.09 8.07 6.99
C PRO A 150 9.58 8.36 7.22
N TYR A 151 10.46 7.40 6.92
CA TYR A 151 11.91 7.53 7.04
C TYR A 151 12.57 7.07 5.74
N ASP A 152 13.76 7.57 5.44
CA ASP A 152 14.43 7.33 4.16
C ASP A 152 14.80 5.87 3.89
N ASN A 153 15.09 5.05 4.88
CA ASN A 153 15.40 3.63 4.73
C ASN A 153 14.89 2.83 5.94
N PRO A 154 13.57 2.72 6.11
CA PRO A 154 12.98 2.17 7.33
C PRO A 154 13.38 0.71 7.60
N GLU A 155 13.69 -0.06 6.55
CA GLU A 155 14.16 -1.45 6.66
C GLU A 155 15.58 -1.59 7.22
N GLN A 156 16.36 -0.51 7.26
CA GLN A 156 17.71 -0.48 7.85
C GLN A 156 17.68 -0.04 9.32
N LEU A 157 16.54 0.48 9.80
CA LEU A 157 16.40 0.92 11.17
C LEU A 157 16.05 -0.26 12.09
N VAL A 158 16.81 -0.44 13.13
CA VAL A 158 16.59 -1.48 14.14
C VAL A 158 16.56 -0.90 15.55
N PHE A 159 15.64 -1.40 16.37
CA PHE A 159 15.62 -1.07 17.78
C PHE A 159 16.50 -2.05 18.57
N VAL A 160 17.36 -1.52 19.42
CA VAL A 160 18.21 -2.30 20.30
C VAL A 160 17.71 -2.17 21.75
N TRP A 161 17.52 -3.29 22.39
CA TRP A 161 17.04 -3.40 23.77
C TRP A 161 17.99 -4.26 24.58
N GLU A 162 18.14 -3.98 25.87
CA GLU A 162 18.78 -4.92 26.79
C GLU A 162 17.80 -6.04 27.16
N SER A 163 18.33 -7.26 27.28
CA SER A 163 17.62 -8.40 27.88
C SER A 163 18.40 -8.87 29.08
N ARG A 164 17.76 -8.95 30.25
CA ARG A 164 18.41 -9.43 31.49
C ARG A 164 18.31 -10.93 31.69
N ASP A 165 17.32 -11.57 31.09
CA ASP A 165 17.14 -13.02 31.14
C ASP A 165 16.88 -13.52 29.72
N GLU A 166 17.26 -14.74 29.40
CA GLU A 166 17.10 -15.35 28.07
C GLU A 166 15.69 -15.18 27.52
N GLY A 167 15.42 -14.01 26.92
CA GLY A 167 14.28 -13.72 26.04
C GLY A 167 13.00 -13.18 26.70
N SER A 168 12.91 -12.96 28.00
CA SER A 168 11.59 -12.71 28.62
C SER A 168 11.22 -11.27 28.93
N ARG A 169 12.16 -10.33 29.04
CA ARG A 169 11.85 -8.91 29.27
C ARG A 169 12.81 -7.98 28.54
N ARG A 170 12.27 -7.20 27.63
CA ARG A 170 12.98 -6.08 27.03
C ARG A 170 13.09 -4.97 28.07
N SER A 171 14.29 -4.50 28.35
CA SER A 171 14.54 -3.33 29.20
C SER A 171 15.25 -2.23 28.42
N SER A 172 15.12 -1.01 28.89
CA SER A 172 15.87 0.12 28.32
C SER A 172 17.36 -0.13 28.46
N VAL A 173 18.11 0.27 27.46
CA VAL A 173 19.57 0.21 27.46
C VAL A 173 20.09 1.14 28.53
N SER A 174 21.05 0.68 29.34
CA SER A 174 21.71 1.54 30.29
C SER A 174 22.61 2.56 29.58
N LEU A 175 22.78 3.72 30.19
CA LEU A 175 23.57 4.79 29.60
C LEU A 175 25.04 4.35 29.36
N GLY A 176 25.63 3.61 30.31
CA GLY A 176 26.99 3.08 30.17
C GLY A 176 27.15 2.09 29.04
N ASN A 177 26.13 1.22 28.82
CA ASN A 177 26.15 0.29 27.70
C ASN A 177 25.98 1.01 26.35
N PHE A 178 25.12 2.03 26.30
CA PHE A 178 24.99 2.87 25.11
C PHE A 178 26.32 3.54 24.75
N GLU A 179 27.04 4.12 25.72
CA GLU A 179 28.37 4.73 25.49
C GLU A 179 29.40 3.71 25.00
N ALA A 180 29.45 2.53 25.64
CA ALA A 180 30.36 1.49 25.23
C ALA A 180 30.10 1.00 23.80
N TRP A 181 28.83 0.85 23.43
CA TRP A 181 28.44 0.48 22.07
C TRP A 181 28.79 1.60 21.06
N ARG A 182 28.45 2.83 21.40
CA ARG A 182 28.79 4.00 20.56
C ARG A 182 30.29 4.12 20.33
N ALA A 183 31.10 3.92 21.35
CA ALA A 183 32.56 3.94 21.24
C ALA A 183 33.10 2.79 20.38
N SER A 184 32.45 1.62 20.39
CA SER A 184 32.85 0.47 19.59
C SER A 184 32.45 0.56 18.10
N THR A 185 31.51 1.42 17.77
CA THR A 185 30.93 1.54 16.41
C THR A 185 31.66 2.60 15.54
N SER A 186 32.94 2.85 15.78
CA SER A 186 33.83 3.64 14.88
C SER A 186 33.37 5.05 14.51
N GLY A 187 32.53 5.71 15.31
CA GLY A 187 32.24 7.15 15.18
C GLY A 187 31.25 7.56 14.09
N ASP A 188 30.65 6.63 13.37
CA ASP A 188 29.54 6.92 12.46
C ASP A 188 28.22 6.97 13.26
N PRO A 189 27.24 7.84 12.93
CA PRO A 189 25.95 7.96 13.64
C PRO A 189 25.06 6.73 13.50
N ALA A 190 25.64 5.55 13.35
CA ALA A 190 24.92 4.29 13.25
C ALA A 190 24.13 3.92 14.52
N LEU A 191 24.34 4.61 15.64
CA LEU A 191 23.68 4.36 16.92
C LEU A 191 23.21 5.67 17.54
N ALA A 192 21.89 5.80 17.76
CA ALA A 192 21.30 6.89 18.51
C ALA A 192 20.44 6.37 19.66
N ALA A 193 20.32 7.16 20.71
CA ALA A 193 19.49 6.88 21.86
C ALA A 193 18.42 7.94 22.04
N ALA A 194 17.25 7.52 22.51
CA ALA A 194 16.16 8.41 22.91
C ALA A 194 15.58 7.94 24.25
N ARG A 195 15.29 8.88 25.12
CA ARG A 195 14.67 8.65 26.43
C ARG A 195 13.51 9.61 26.62
N TRP A 196 12.41 9.11 27.13
CA TRP A 196 11.26 9.92 27.50
C TRP A 196 11.61 10.87 28.64
N ARG A 197 11.22 12.13 28.49
CA ARG A 197 11.31 13.16 29.52
C ARG A 197 10.16 14.12 29.44
N ALA A 198 9.57 14.41 30.58
CA ALA A 198 8.56 15.46 30.67
C ALA A 198 9.21 16.81 31.00
N PHE A 199 8.78 17.85 30.32
CA PHE A 199 9.26 19.21 30.52
C PHE A 199 8.12 20.11 31.03
N ASN A 200 8.38 20.85 32.09
CA ASN A 200 7.51 21.94 32.50
C ASN A 200 8.02 23.21 31.84
N ILE A 201 7.22 23.75 30.92
CA ILE A 201 7.55 25.01 30.25
C ILE A 201 7.04 26.15 31.10
N THR A 202 7.95 27.05 31.47
CA THR A 202 7.66 28.25 32.25
C THR A 202 8.17 29.48 31.49
N GLY A 203 7.84 30.69 31.98
CA GLY A 203 8.23 31.94 31.29
C GLY A 203 7.16 32.51 30.36
N GLY A 204 6.08 31.80 30.10
CA GLY A 204 4.89 32.32 29.42
C GLY A 204 3.75 32.70 30.35
N ASN A 205 2.57 33.09 29.81
CA ASN A 205 1.41 33.50 30.58
C ASN A 205 0.87 32.43 31.57
N ARG A 206 1.09 31.14 31.24
CA ARG A 206 0.71 30.00 32.10
C ARG A 206 1.73 28.88 31.93
N PRO A 207 2.27 28.33 33.05
CA PRO A 207 3.08 27.11 32.98
C PRO A 207 2.24 25.94 32.44
N TYR A 208 2.86 25.08 31.64
CA TYR A 208 2.26 23.84 31.14
C TYR A 208 3.31 22.76 30.98
N ARG A 209 2.88 21.52 31.06
CA ARG A 209 3.72 20.34 30.91
C ARG A 209 3.58 19.77 29.51
N VAL A 210 4.68 19.35 28.94
CA VAL A 210 4.75 18.62 27.67
C VAL A 210 5.59 17.38 27.85
N ASP A 211 5.22 16.31 27.15
CA ASP A 211 6.07 15.15 27.00
C ASP A 211 7.05 15.42 25.87
N GLY A 212 8.31 15.09 26.09
CA GLY A 212 9.37 15.26 25.11
C GLY A 212 10.42 14.18 25.26
N LEU A 213 11.56 14.37 24.63
CA LEU A 213 12.64 13.38 24.60
C LEU A 213 13.99 14.01 24.98
N GLU A 214 14.83 13.22 25.61
CA GLU A 214 16.28 13.41 25.57
C GLU A 214 16.85 12.49 24.51
N VAL A 215 17.60 13.03 23.56
CA VAL A 215 18.14 12.29 22.43
C VAL A 215 19.63 12.52 22.27
N SER A 216 20.33 11.50 21.81
CA SER A 216 21.73 11.68 21.43
C SER A 216 21.86 12.46 20.12
N SER A 217 23.01 13.07 19.89
CA SER A 217 23.37 13.65 18.60
C SER A 217 23.31 12.61 17.48
N GLY A 218 22.97 13.02 16.27
CA GLY A 218 22.85 12.14 15.12
C GLY A 218 21.49 11.43 14.99
N VAL A 219 20.52 11.65 15.89
CA VAL A 219 19.21 10.99 15.81
C VAL A 219 18.44 11.35 14.53
N VAL A 220 18.50 12.61 14.10
CA VAL A 220 17.83 13.08 12.88
C VAL A 220 18.52 12.51 11.64
N ALA A 221 19.86 12.50 11.64
CA ALA A 221 20.66 11.93 10.56
C ALA A 221 20.43 10.43 10.38
N ILE A 222 20.30 9.64 11.47
CA ILE A 222 19.98 8.20 11.41
C ILE A 222 18.61 7.95 10.79
N LEU A 223 17.65 8.85 11.02
CA LEU A 223 16.32 8.77 10.43
C LEU A 223 16.28 9.17 8.95
N GLY A 224 17.44 9.61 8.38
CA GLY A 224 17.55 10.05 6.99
C GLY A 224 16.99 11.43 6.73
N GLU A 225 16.69 12.19 7.79
CA GLU A 225 15.99 13.46 7.69
C GLU A 225 16.94 14.66 7.87
N HIS A 226 16.49 15.81 7.41
CA HIS A 226 17.21 17.07 7.54
C HIS A 226 16.42 18.07 8.39
N MET A 227 17.12 18.91 9.14
CA MET A 227 16.48 19.95 9.92
C MET A 227 15.72 20.94 9.02
N ALA A 228 14.50 21.31 9.42
CA ALA A 228 13.73 22.34 8.71
C ALA A 228 14.40 23.71 8.85
N HIS A 229 14.88 24.02 10.06
CA HIS A 229 15.64 25.25 10.34
C HIS A 229 16.72 24.98 11.39
N GLY A 230 17.81 25.72 11.32
CA GLY A 230 18.89 25.62 12.30
C GLY A 230 19.76 24.37 12.14
N ARG A 231 20.18 23.79 13.25
CA ARG A 231 21.10 22.64 13.30
C ARG A 231 20.62 21.54 14.23
N GLU A 232 21.11 20.34 14.00
CA GLU A 232 20.98 19.21 14.91
C GLU A 232 21.91 19.38 16.14
N PHE A 233 21.71 18.52 17.15
CA PHE A 233 22.63 18.44 18.28
C PHE A 233 24.03 17.98 17.85
N LEU A 234 25.02 18.63 18.40
CA LEU A 234 26.43 18.24 18.27
C LEU A 234 26.83 17.36 19.45
N PRO A 235 27.84 16.49 19.29
CA PRO A 235 28.38 15.72 20.42
C PRO A 235 28.89 16.60 21.58
N SER A 236 29.22 17.90 21.31
CA SER A 236 29.57 18.88 22.33
C SER A 236 28.40 19.29 23.21
N ASP A 237 27.16 19.22 22.68
CA ASP A 237 25.93 19.61 23.40
C ASP A 237 25.53 18.55 24.45
N GLU A 238 26.00 17.31 24.32
CA GLU A 238 25.78 16.21 25.26
C GLU A 238 26.70 16.26 26.50
N ARG A 239 27.74 17.09 26.48
CA ARG A 239 28.72 17.13 27.55
C ARG A 239 28.17 17.77 28.83
N PRO A 240 28.50 17.24 30.00
CA PRO A 240 28.16 17.90 31.25
C PRO A 240 28.66 19.36 31.27
N GLY A 241 27.78 20.29 31.63
CA GLY A 241 28.12 21.71 31.68
C GLY A 241 28.05 22.46 30.33
N ALA A 242 27.67 21.78 29.25
CA ALA A 242 27.40 22.44 27.97
C ALA A 242 26.23 23.43 28.06
N GLU A 243 26.19 24.35 27.10
CA GLU A 243 25.03 25.24 26.97
C GLU A 243 23.74 24.43 26.82
N ALA A 244 22.73 24.84 27.59
CA ALA A 244 21.43 24.17 27.49
C ALA A 244 20.73 24.56 26.19
N VAL A 245 20.60 23.60 25.30
CA VAL A 245 19.96 23.76 23.98
C VAL A 245 18.78 22.82 23.83
N CYS A 246 17.86 23.14 22.92
CA CYS A 246 16.77 22.25 22.56
C CYS A 246 16.42 22.34 21.08
N LEU A 247 15.82 21.26 20.57
CA LEU A 247 15.13 21.23 19.30
C LEU A 247 13.64 21.26 19.56
N VAL A 248 12.89 21.80 18.62
CA VAL A 248 11.44 21.85 18.68
C VAL A 248 10.82 21.20 17.45
N SER A 249 9.66 20.58 17.62
CA SER A 249 8.91 20.06 16.47
C SER A 249 8.40 21.20 15.59
N HIS A 250 8.21 20.92 14.32
CA HIS A 250 7.68 21.90 13.36
C HIS A 250 6.33 22.47 13.81
N SER A 251 5.44 21.63 14.30
CA SER A 251 4.12 22.05 14.81
C SER A 251 4.24 22.96 16.03
N PHE A 252 5.15 22.65 16.97
CA PHE A 252 5.36 23.49 18.16
C PHE A 252 5.96 24.85 17.76
N TRP A 253 6.91 24.88 16.85
CA TRP A 253 7.52 26.10 16.31
C TRP A 253 6.48 27.01 15.66
N GLN A 254 5.57 26.44 14.83
CA GLN A 254 4.51 27.22 14.19
C GLN A 254 3.48 27.73 15.21
N GLN A 255 2.97 26.86 16.07
CA GLN A 255 1.82 27.18 16.91
C GLN A 255 2.18 27.96 18.18
N ARG A 256 3.38 27.76 18.71
CA ARG A 256 3.79 28.32 20.01
C ARG A 256 4.88 29.37 19.89
N LEU A 257 5.74 29.29 18.89
CA LEU A 257 6.84 30.22 18.69
C LEU A 257 6.61 31.19 17.53
N GLY A 258 5.44 31.10 16.86
CA GLY A 258 5.02 32.01 15.81
C GLY A 258 5.85 31.93 14.53
N ALA A 259 6.43 30.76 14.25
CA ALA A 259 7.26 30.48 13.07
C ALA A 259 8.40 31.51 12.84
N ARG A 260 9.06 31.93 13.92
CA ARG A 260 10.17 32.88 13.84
C ARG A 260 11.38 32.21 13.21
N GLU A 261 11.99 32.86 12.22
CA GLU A 261 13.19 32.34 11.54
C GLU A 261 14.46 32.48 12.38
N GLU A 262 14.54 33.52 13.21
CA GLU A 262 15.69 33.79 14.08
C GLU A 262 15.64 32.96 15.36
N LEU A 263 16.05 31.69 15.25
CA LEU A 263 16.00 30.72 16.36
C LEU A 263 16.95 31.12 17.53
N ALA A 264 18.04 31.78 17.25
CA ALA A 264 19.04 32.19 18.25
C ALA A 264 18.49 33.12 19.34
N GLU A 265 17.37 33.79 19.06
CA GLU A 265 16.69 34.68 20.01
C GLU A 265 15.59 34.01 20.81
N ILE A 266 15.37 32.69 20.57
CA ILE A 266 14.28 31.95 21.23
C ILE A 266 14.86 31.13 22.37
N ASP A 267 14.56 31.55 23.61
CA ASP A 267 14.85 30.79 24.82
C ASP A 267 13.57 30.20 25.42
N LEU A 268 13.61 28.92 25.72
CA LEU A 268 12.53 28.21 26.41
C LEU A 268 12.99 27.86 27.84
N ILE A 269 12.20 28.21 28.84
CA ILE A 269 12.49 27.79 30.21
C ILE A 269 11.88 26.41 30.43
N LEU A 270 12.70 25.36 30.39
CA LEU A 270 12.33 23.97 30.59
C LEU A 270 12.79 23.52 31.97
N ASN A 271 11.87 23.06 32.82
CA ASN A 271 12.14 22.65 34.21
C ASN A 271 12.94 23.69 35.02
N GLY A 272 12.68 24.98 34.78
CA GLY A 272 13.36 26.07 35.47
C GLY A 272 14.71 26.48 34.89
N ARG A 273 15.22 25.84 33.85
CA ARG A 273 16.48 26.17 33.15
C ARG A 273 16.19 26.71 31.75
N GLY A 274 16.84 27.81 31.37
CA GLY A 274 16.77 28.36 30.01
C GLY A 274 17.45 27.43 29.02
N HIS A 275 16.78 27.12 27.92
CA HIS A 275 17.32 26.34 26.80
C HIS A 275 17.16 27.15 25.54
N ARG A 276 18.25 27.35 24.80
CA ARG A 276 18.21 28.00 23.49
C ARG A 276 17.68 27.04 22.44
N VAL A 277 16.75 27.49 21.61
CA VAL A 277 16.28 26.73 20.46
C VAL A 277 17.35 26.79 19.37
N VAL A 278 17.97 25.66 19.04
CA VAL A 278 19.02 25.57 18.03
C VAL A 278 18.56 25.01 16.70
N GLY A 279 17.37 24.39 16.67
CA GLY A 279 16.81 23.88 15.43
C GLY A 279 15.34 23.50 15.53
N VAL A 280 14.74 23.36 14.36
CA VAL A 280 13.36 22.92 14.15
C VAL A 280 13.38 21.62 13.36
N LEU A 281 12.69 20.62 13.86
CA LEU A 281 12.56 19.33 13.19
C LEU A 281 11.69 19.47 11.91
N PRO A 282 11.89 18.62 10.91
CA PRO A 282 11.04 18.60 9.74
C PRO A 282 9.58 18.28 10.11
N GLU A 283 8.65 18.65 9.23
CA GLU A 283 7.23 18.43 9.43
C GLU A 283 6.93 16.92 9.50
N GLY A 284 6.20 16.51 10.54
CA GLY A 284 5.81 15.12 10.72
C GLY A 284 6.89 14.18 11.24
N LEU A 285 8.12 14.64 11.49
CA LEU A 285 9.16 13.79 12.07
C LEU A 285 8.80 13.41 13.50
N GLU A 286 8.75 12.11 13.74
CA GLU A 286 8.63 11.48 15.05
C GLU A 286 9.80 10.52 15.26
N VAL A 287 10.34 10.47 16.46
CA VAL A 287 11.33 9.44 16.80
C VAL A 287 10.60 8.11 16.92
N PRO A 288 11.03 7.03 16.22
CA PRO A 288 10.31 5.76 16.22
C PRO A 288 10.05 5.23 17.63
N GLY A 289 8.82 4.77 17.87
CA GLY A 289 8.42 4.19 19.15
C GLY A 289 8.16 5.17 20.30
N THR A 290 8.26 6.50 20.05
CA THR A 290 8.06 7.51 21.10
C THR A 290 6.79 8.37 20.90
N GLY A 291 6.25 8.43 19.68
CA GLY A 291 5.14 9.31 19.32
C GLY A 291 5.53 10.80 19.25
N PRO A 292 4.54 11.69 19.07
CA PRO A 292 4.78 13.11 18.87
C PRO A 292 5.51 13.74 20.05
N SER A 293 6.66 14.33 19.82
CA SER A 293 7.46 14.97 20.85
C SER A 293 7.74 16.42 20.48
N PRO A 294 7.08 17.39 21.14
CA PRO A 294 7.20 18.80 20.80
C PRO A 294 8.58 19.39 21.13
N ILE A 295 9.32 18.81 22.07
CA ILE A 295 10.62 19.30 22.52
C ILE A 295 11.59 18.14 22.66
N LEU A 296 12.80 18.31 22.12
CA LEU A 296 13.92 17.42 22.31
C LEU A 296 15.05 18.19 23.00
N THR A 297 15.73 17.55 23.94
CA THR A 297 16.97 18.06 24.56
C THR A 297 18.10 17.07 24.37
N PRO A 298 19.36 17.50 24.42
CA PRO A 298 20.47 16.58 24.34
C PRO A 298 20.45 15.57 25.50
N LEU A 299 20.77 14.31 25.17
CA LEU A 299 20.96 13.27 26.19
C LEU A 299 22.27 13.57 26.93
N THR A 300 22.16 14.20 28.09
CA THR A 300 23.33 14.52 28.91
C THR A 300 23.78 13.27 29.62
N LEU A 301 25.02 12.90 29.43
CA LEU A 301 25.67 11.74 30.05
C LEU A 301 26.19 12.17 31.43
N ASP A 302 25.25 12.47 32.33
CA ASP A 302 25.61 12.78 33.72
C ASP A 302 25.65 11.49 34.52
N PRO A 303 26.74 11.11 35.13
CA PRO A 303 26.89 9.83 35.83
C PRO A 303 26.21 9.77 37.21
N ASP A 304 25.30 10.70 37.55
CA ASP A 304 24.54 10.68 38.82
C ASP A 304 23.44 9.64 38.90
#